data_c451ecdd97b32f9c025dcb149501c9ce
#
_entry.id   c451ecdd97b32f9c025dcb149501c9ce
#
_cell.length_a   1.000
_cell.length_b   1.000
_cell.length_c   1.000
_cell.angle_alpha   90.00
_cell.angle_beta   90.00
_cell.angle_gamma   90.00
#
_symmetry.space_group_name_H-M   'P 1'
#
loop_
_entity.id
_entity.type
_entity.pdbx_description
1 polymer ?
#
loop_
_entity_poly.entity_id
_entity_poly.type
_entity_poly.pdbx_seq_one_letter_code
_entity_poly.pdbx_strand_id
1 'polypeptide(L)'
;MNVKLATSVLCAAIVLAGCSRQSEKSQSRIQVKSTSPPLPLQVKGNQVIDSEGRPVLLRGVNAASLEWSSDGESHILETIRVAIDDWNCNIIRLPLSQDRWFGKAPEQNDGGKAYRTLVKEAVDLCSSKGCYVILDLHWSDVNEWGQNIGQHSMPDRNSLIFWKDFASVYANNPAVIFDLYNEPHDVTWDVWLKGGKINDRPNGPDLPVKEYEAVGMQEMLDAVRLTGAKNVVIAGGLAFSYDLDGILEGRQLKDPTGNGVIYANHAYDYFGESIFTWIANMKEATAKFPVIISEFGWSGGPNRHREWWGNNPSSALNDDWLLHLLQGIYDNNWSFVAWDMHPAAGPTLIADWNYMPTPDFGVYVKQLLVTGKSPGYTPPDISKIAEIPVSTLPESARMGDSVLYGDWQMRADPCDRQGSAILSFAADSEGRLTGQWINSKQLTELQDVRFKDGVITFCQPAQSRKEIINGYFTGEIDGNKISGTVTCNGNKFHVEGHHRPKTNGNTVPAEANGVGSQLIGNWILNSKVKWGSPKQRLKVNPDMTGMYGVTPIKNITLEGDKVSFKVSSGKYPIVFECKLDGSKLTGEQKTSRDTQEVTGEKAD
;
A
#
# COMPACT_ATOMS: atom_id res chain seq x y z
N MET A 1 -62.66 17.93 61.93
CA MET A 1 -61.97 18.25 63.18
C MET A 1 -60.51 18.01 63.00
N ASN A 2 -59.74 19.06 63.22
CA ASN A 2 -58.29 19.18 63.29
C ASN A 2 -57.44 19.07 62.00
N VAL A 3 -57.20 20.20 61.47
CA VAL A 3 -56.13 20.81 60.73
C VAL A 3 -54.78 20.70 61.52
N LYS A 4 -53.70 20.43 60.87
CA LYS A 4 -52.35 21.00 61.19
C LYS A 4 -51.55 21.29 59.93
N LEU A 5 -51.30 22.56 59.71
CA LEU A 5 -50.27 23.16 58.87
C LEU A 5 -48.90 22.72 59.36
N ALA A 6 -47.95 22.58 58.46
CA ALA A 6 -46.56 22.75 58.76
C ALA A 6 -45.82 23.40 57.58
N THR A 7 -45.10 24.40 57.95
CA THR A 7 -44.50 25.50 57.23
C THR A 7 -43.23 25.07 56.48
N SER A 8 -43.06 25.65 55.31
CA SER A 8 -41.86 25.60 54.44
C SER A 8 -40.68 26.34 55.07
N VAL A 9 -39.50 25.79 54.98
CA VAL A 9 -38.23 26.54 55.07
C VAL A 9 -37.41 26.30 53.79
N LEU A 10 -37.20 27.40 53.11
CA LEU A 10 -36.41 27.51 51.89
C LEU A 10 -34.95 27.70 52.28
N CYS A 11 -34.04 26.76 51.94
CA CYS A 11 -32.59 26.97 51.94
C CYS A 11 -32.05 26.89 50.54
N ALA A 12 -31.64 28.06 50.03
CA ALA A 12 -30.93 28.18 48.77
C ALA A 12 -29.46 27.72 48.98
N ALA A 13 -29.04 26.69 48.27
CA ALA A 13 -27.65 26.33 48.12
C ALA A 13 -27.25 26.56 46.65
N ILE A 14 -26.40 27.56 46.45
CA ILE A 14 -25.73 27.82 45.15
C ILE A 14 -24.65 26.76 44.99
N VAL A 15 -24.83 25.86 44.03
CA VAL A 15 -23.77 24.94 43.59
C VAL A 15 -23.23 25.45 42.27
N LEU A 16 -21.99 25.88 42.29
CA LEU A 16 -21.17 26.16 41.11
C LEU A 16 -20.89 24.83 40.37
N ALA A 17 -21.59 24.62 39.27
CA ALA A 17 -21.31 23.52 38.36
C ALA A 17 -20.20 23.94 37.41
N GLY A 18 -18.99 23.45 37.67
CA GLY A 18 -17.90 23.47 36.69
C GLY A 18 -18.22 22.52 35.54
N CYS A 19 -18.38 23.07 34.33
CA CYS A 19 -18.48 22.28 33.10
C CYS A 19 -17.13 21.62 32.77
N SER A 20 -16.95 20.38 33.18
CA SER A 20 -16.01 19.50 32.54
C SER A 20 -16.69 18.86 31.35
N ARG A 21 -16.37 19.32 30.13
CA ARG A 21 -16.70 18.59 28.90
C ARG A 21 -15.88 17.31 28.87
N GLN A 22 -16.42 16.22 29.35
CA GLN A 22 -15.99 14.90 28.93
C GLN A 22 -16.47 14.69 27.51
N SER A 23 -15.51 14.51 26.58
CA SER A 23 -15.80 14.00 25.26
C SER A 23 -16.33 12.58 25.40
N GLU A 24 -17.61 12.38 25.18
CA GLU A 24 -18.17 11.04 25.02
C GLU A 24 -17.51 10.39 23.80
N LYS A 25 -16.59 9.46 24.05
CA LYS A 25 -16.13 8.53 23.04
C LYS A 25 -17.35 7.72 22.61
N SER A 26 -17.76 7.90 21.35
CA SER A 26 -18.78 7.12 20.69
C SER A 26 -18.46 5.63 20.89
N GLN A 27 -19.18 4.97 21.76
CA GLN A 27 -19.18 3.51 21.83
C GLN A 27 -19.77 2.98 20.53
N SER A 28 -19.01 2.19 19.80
CA SER A 28 -19.47 1.47 18.62
C SER A 28 -20.66 0.59 19.04
N ARG A 29 -21.87 1.01 18.68
CA ARG A 29 -23.04 0.15 18.75
C ARG A 29 -22.84 -1.02 17.82
N ILE A 30 -22.86 -2.23 18.33
CA ILE A 30 -23.05 -3.45 17.54
C ILE A 30 -24.32 -3.22 16.72
N GLN A 31 -24.19 -3.04 15.41
CA GLN A 31 -25.35 -2.89 14.54
C GLN A 31 -26.11 -4.20 14.55
N VAL A 32 -27.35 -4.15 15.00
CA VAL A 32 -28.31 -5.25 14.80
C VAL A 32 -28.50 -5.38 13.30
N LYS A 33 -28.16 -6.56 12.74
CA LYS A 33 -28.30 -6.83 11.30
C LYS A 33 -29.74 -6.57 10.85
N SER A 34 -29.90 -5.57 9.98
CA SER A 34 -31.19 -5.26 9.37
C SER A 34 -31.55 -6.34 8.35
N THR A 35 -32.79 -6.77 8.33
CA THR A 35 -33.35 -7.65 7.27
C THR A 35 -33.99 -6.85 6.14
N SER A 36 -33.78 -5.54 6.13
CA SER A 36 -34.28 -4.62 5.10
C SER A 36 -33.12 -4.12 4.23
N PRO A 37 -33.36 -3.78 2.97
CA PRO A 37 -32.36 -3.13 2.13
C PRO A 37 -31.74 -1.91 2.84
N PRO A 38 -30.46 -1.62 2.63
CA PRO A 38 -29.84 -0.44 3.22
C PRO A 38 -30.43 0.83 2.62
N LEU A 39 -30.32 1.94 3.34
CA LEU A 39 -30.81 3.24 2.86
C LEU A 39 -29.93 3.75 1.71
N PRO A 40 -30.53 4.48 0.73
CA PRO A 40 -29.75 5.10 -0.34
C PRO A 40 -28.66 5.99 0.20
N LEU A 41 -27.49 5.96 -0.45
CA LEU A 41 -26.34 6.77 -0.12
C LEU A 41 -26.30 8.06 -0.96
N GLN A 42 -25.69 9.08 -0.39
CA GLN A 42 -25.30 10.31 -1.09
C GLN A 42 -23.99 10.87 -0.52
N VAL A 43 -23.29 11.63 -1.33
CA VAL A 43 -22.10 12.38 -0.92
C VAL A 43 -22.49 13.77 -0.44
N LYS A 44 -21.98 14.18 0.73
CA LYS A 44 -22.12 15.53 1.26
C LYS A 44 -20.79 16.04 1.78
N GLY A 45 -20.18 16.96 1.05
CA GLY A 45 -18.82 17.42 1.32
C GLY A 45 -17.82 16.26 1.15
N ASN A 46 -17.09 15.95 2.20
CA ASN A 46 -16.13 14.84 2.24
C ASN A 46 -16.71 13.57 2.89
N GLN A 47 -18.00 13.48 3.07
CA GLN A 47 -18.66 12.36 3.76
C GLN A 47 -19.62 11.61 2.85
N VAL A 48 -19.74 10.31 3.09
CA VAL A 48 -20.85 9.48 2.60
C VAL A 48 -21.91 9.44 3.69
N ILE A 49 -23.15 9.80 3.34
CA ILE A 49 -24.28 9.80 4.28
C ILE A 49 -25.43 8.97 3.69
N ASP A 50 -26.30 8.46 4.54
CA ASP A 50 -27.54 7.83 4.11
C ASP A 50 -28.64 8.88 3.86
N SER A 51 -29.81 8.42 3.37
CA SER A 51 -30.94 9.29 3.09
C SER A 51 -31.58 9.96 4.32
N GLU A 52 -31.21 9.53 5.54
CA GLU A 52 -31.59 10.18 6.80
C GLU A 52 -30.51 11.17 7.28
N GLY A 53 -29.44 11.38 6.51
CA GLY A 53 -28.38 12.32 6.80
C GLY A 53 -27.33 11.80 7.80
N ARG A 54 -27.31 10.51 8.10
CA ARG A 54 -26.33 9.90 9.02
C ARG A 54 -25.07 9.50 8.26
N PRO A 55 -23.86 9.79 8.77
CA PRO A 55 -22.61 9.30 8.19
C PRO A 55 -22.60 7.77 8.14
N VAL A 56 -22.19 7.23 6.98
CA VAL A 56 -22.06 5.80 6.76
C VAL A 56 -20.59 5.45 6.58
N LEU A 57 -20.11 4.51 7.38
CA LEU A 57 -18.80 3.94 7.28
C LEU A 57 -18.89 2.57 6.61
N LEU A 58 -18.31 2.46 5.42
CA LEU A 58 -18.35 1.24 4.60
C LEU A 58 -17.14 0.38 4.93
N ARG A 59 -17.35 -0.86 5.37
CA ARG A 59 -16.30 -1.80 5.76
C ARG A 59 -16.61 -3.20 5.25
N GLY A 60 -15.72 -3.76 4.46
CA GLY A 60 -15.97 -5.03 3.83
C GLY A 60 -14.77 -5.66 3.13
N VAL A 61 -15.07 -6.54 2.18
CA VAL A 61 -14.13 -7.34 1.43
C VAL A 61 -14.49 -7.40 -0.04
N ASN A 62 -13.50 -7.65 -0.90
CA ASN A 62 -13.73 -8.03 -2.28
C ASN A 62 -14.11 -9.52 -2.35
N ALA A 63 -15.13 -9.84 -3.12
CA ALA A 63 -15.50 -11.19 -3.52
C ALA A 63 -15.13 -11.36 -5.01
N ALA A 64 -13.87 -11.64 -5.26
CA ALA A 64 -13.27 -11.78 -6.58
C ALA A 64 -13.73 -13.09 -7.26
N SER A 65 -13.53 -13.18 -8.53
CA SER A 65 -13.65 -14.25 -9.51
C SER A 65 -14.62 -14.01 -10.67
N LEU A 66 -15.57 -13.08 -10.54
CA LEU A 66 -16.47 -12.76 -11.67
C LEU A 66 -15.78 -11.99 -12.79
N GLU A 67 -14.61 -11.40 -12.57
CA GLU A 67 -13.79 -10.77 -13.60
C GLU A 67 -13.10 -11.78 -14.52
N TRP A 68 -12.72 -12.98 -14.01
CA TRP A 68 -12.07 -14.04 -14.80
C TRP A 68 -12.92 -15.28 -15.03
N SER A 69 -14.03 -15.45 -14.30
CA SER A 69 -14.90 -16.63 -14.39
C SER A 69 -16.35 -16.23 -14.62
N SER A 70 -17.04 -16.92 -15.55
CA SER A 70 -18.45 -16.63 -15.85
C SER A 70 -19.43 -17.18 -14.83
N ASP A 71 -19.00 -18.10 -13.96
CA ASP A 71 -19.81 -18.69 -12.89
C ASP A 71 -19.27 -18.33 -11.48
N GLY A 72 -18.26 -17.43 -11.43
CA GLY A 72 -17.65 -17.05 -10.16
C GLY A 72 -17.07 -18.25 -9.41
N GLU A 73 -16.54 -19.23 -10.14
CA GLU A 73 -16.00 -20.49 -9.61
C GLU A 73 -16.97 -21.20 -8.64
N SER A 74 -18.27 -20.90 -8.78
CA SER A 74 -19.36 -21.41 -7.95
C SER A 74 -19.32 -21.03 -6.46
N HIS A 75 -18.51 -20.03 -6.07
CA HIS A 75 -18.33 -19.66 -4.67
C HIS A 75 -18.88 -18.27 -4.28
N ILE A 76 -19.22 -17.39 -5.22
CA ILE A 76 -19.60 -15.99 -4.97
C ILE A 76 -20.69 -15.84 -3.90
N LEU A 77 -21.79 -16.58 -4.01
CA LEU A 77 -22.91 -16.41 -3.07
C LEU A 77 -22.56 -16.87 -1.67
N GLU A 78 -21.74 -17.91 -1.53
CA GLU A 78 -21.29 -18.36 -0.22
C GLU A 78 -20.25 -17.40 0.37
N THR A 79 -19.33 -16.90 -0.44
CA THR A 79 -18.38 -15.86 -0.06
C THR A 79 -19.11 -14.63 0.51
N ILE A 80 -20.15 -14.15 -0.16
CA ILE A 80 -20.98 -13.03 0.33
C ILE A 80 -21.64 -13.37 1.67
N ARG A 81 -22.21 -14.59 1.83
CA ARG A 81 -22.83 -14.98 3.10
C ARG A 81 -21.83 -14.98 4.25
N VAL A 82 -20.67 -15.59 4.05
CA VAL A 82 -19.61 -15.63 5.07
C VAL A 82 -19.09 -14.23 5.38
N ALA A 83 -18.86 -13.40 4.37
CA ALA A 83 -18.39 -12.03 4.58
C ALA A 83 -19.39 -11.21 5.42
N ILE A 84 -20.69 -11.31 5.14
CA ILE A 84 -21.71 -10.59 5.88
C ILE A 84 -21.95 -11.21 7.26
N ASP A 85 -22.13 -12.52 7.33
CA ASP A 85 -22.64 -13.19 8.53
C ASP A 85 -21.56 -13.49 9.56
N ASP A 86 -20.34 -13.82 9.11
CA ASP A 86 -19.22 -14.21 9.97
C ASP A 86 -18.15 -13.10 10.11
N TRP A 87 -17.92 -12.33 9.03
CA TRP A 87 -16.93 -11.24 9.08
C TRP A 87 -17.55 -9.86 9.35
N ASN A 88 -18.88 -9.77 9.48
CA ASN A 88 -19.60 -8.53 9.80
C ASN A 88 -19.41 -7.40 8.78
N CYS A 89 -19.23 -7.75 7.50
CA CYS A 89 -19.16 -6.77 6.42
C CYS A 89 -20.52 -6.06 6.23
N ASN A 90 -20.49 -4.76 5.98
CA ASN A 90 -21.64 -3.97 5.56
C ASN A 90 -21.55 -3.53 4.09
N ILE A 91 -20.50 -3.91 3.39
CA ILE A 91 -20.30 -3.71 1.96
C ILE A 91 -19.50 -4.87 1.38
N ILE A 92 -19.83 -5.26 0.16
CA ILE A 92 -19.10 -6.23 -0.66
C ILE A 92 -18.72 -5.57 -1.98
N ARG A 93 -17.50 -5.74 -2.47
CA ARG A 93 -17.12 -5.35 -3.82
C ARG A 93 -17.07 -6.57 -4.72
N LEU A 94 -17.73 -6.48 -5.87
CA LEU A 94 -17.77 -7.51 -6.90
C LEU A 94 -17.00 -7.02 -8.12
N PRO A 95 -15.78 -7.49 -8.34
CA PRO A 95 -15.05 -7.29 -9.59
C PRO A 95 -15.77 -7.99 -10.74
N LEU A 96 -16.00 -7.27 -11.85
CA LEU A 96 -16.79 -7.75 -13.01
C LEU A 96 -16.00 -7.55 -14.31
N SER A 97 -16.44 -8.27 -15.37
CA SER A 97 -15.96 -8.10 -16.74
C SER A 97 -17.10 -7.66 -17.66
N GLN A 98 -16.87 -6.63 -18.47
CA GLN A 98 -17.82 -6.18 -19.50
C GLN A 98 -18.14 -7.27 -20.51
N ASP A 99 -17.14 -8.07 -20.89
CA ASP A 99 -17.31 -9.18 -21.83
C ASP A 99 -18.24 -10.26 -21.30
N ARG A 100 -18.05 -10.64 -20.03
CA ARG A 100 -18.89 -11.66 -19.38
C ARG A 100 -20.32 -11.19 -19.20
N TRP A 101 -20.54 -9.91 -18.96
CA TRP A 101 -21.89 -9.35 -18.90
C TRP A 101 -22.66 -9.56 -20.20
N PHE A 102 -22.01 -9.35 -21.35
CA PHE A 102 -22.62 -9.52 -22.66
C PHE A 102 -22.45 -10.92 -23.26
N GLY A 103 -21.88 -11.87 -22.53
CA GLY A 103 -21.69 -13.25 -23.02
C GLY A 103 -20.69 -13.32 -24.16
N LYS A 104 -19.67 -12.48 -24.13
CA LYS A 104 -18.61 -12.41 -25.14
C LYS A 104 -17.36 -13.18 -24.77
N ALA A 105 -17.19 -13.56 -23.51
CA ALA A 105 -16.05 -14.36 -23.11
C ALA A 105 -16.08 -15.73 -23.80
N PRO A 106 -14.91 -16.31 -24.17
CA PRO A 106 -14.82 -17.52 -25.00
C PRO A 106 -15.55 -18.74 -24.42
N GLU A 107 -15.66 -18.81 -23.10
CA GLU A 107 -16.32 -19.91 -22.39
C GLU A 107 -17.85 -19.79 -22.38
N GLN A 108 -18.43 -18.64 -22.74
CA GLN A 108 -19.87 -18.37 -22.67
C GLN A 108 -20.58 -18.73 -23.99
N ASN A 109 -21.73 -19.35 -23.89
CA ASN A 109 -22.56 -19.74 -25.04
C ASN A 109 -24.05 -19.38 -24.89
N ASP A 110 -24.41 -18.69 -23.80
CA ASP A 110 -25.79 -18.34 -23.42
C ASP A 110 -26.09 -16.83 -23.56
N GLY A 111 -25.16 -16.06 -24.16
CA GLY A 111 -25.24 -14.60 -24.28
C GLY A 111 -25.14 -13.89 -22.93
N GLY A 112 -24.44 -14.47 -21.95
CA GLY A 112 -24.20 -13.92 -20.63
C GLY A 112 -25.38 -14.02 -19.66
N LYS A 113 -26.38 -14.83 -19.98
CA LYS A 113 -27.59 -14.96 -19.15
C LYS A 113 -27.27 -15.51 -17.76
N ALA A 114 -26.48 -16.59 -17.67
CA ALA A 114 -26.09 -17.19 -16.40
C ALA A 114 -25.29 -16.19 -15.54
N TYR A 115 -24.33 -15.51 -16.14
CA TYR A 115 -23.52 -14.49 -15.47
C TYR A 115 -24.39 -13.35 -14.89
N ARG A 116 -25.28 -12.75 -15.71
CA ARG A 116 -26.20 -11.71 -15.25
C ARG A 116 -27.13 -12.20 -14.15
N THR A 117 -27.56 -13.45 -14.21
CA THR A 117 -28.39 -14.07 -13.15
C THR A 117 -27.60 -14.16 -11.84
N LEU A 118 -26.35 -14.62 -11.87
CA LEU A 118 -25.49 -14.73 -10.71
C LEU A 118 -25.18 -13.36 -10.09
N VAL A 119 -24.85 -12.36 -10.93
CA VAL A 119 -24.64 -10.96 -10.44
C VAL A 119 -25.90 -10.44 -9.78
N LYS A 120 -27.09 -10.70 -10.37
CA LYS A 120 -28.36 -10.28 -9.75
C LYS A 120 -28.59 -10.98 -8.42
N GLU A 121 -28.37 -12.28 -8.32
CA GLU A 121 -28.52 -13.04 -7.07
C GLU A 121 -27.55 -12.53 -5.99
N ALA A 122 -26.32 -12.17 -6.35
CA ALA A 122 -25.34 -11.57 -5.45
C ALA A 122 -25.81 -10.20 -4.93
N VAL A 123 -26.32 -9.35 -5.81
CA VAL A 123 -26.88 -8.03 -5.44
C VAL A 123 -28.13 -8.19 -4.54
N ASP A 124 -29.04 -9.10 -4.89
CA ASP A 124 -30.24 -9.36 -4.10
C ASP A 124 -29.89 -9.90 -2.70
N LEU A 125 -28.89 -10.78 -2.62
CA LEU A 125 -28.39 -11.33 -1.36
C LEU A 125 -27.83 -10.21 -0.46
N CYS A 126 -26.94 -9.34 -0.98
CA CYS A 126 -26.42 -8.21 -0.24
C CYS A 126 -27.56 -7.29 0.24
N SER A 127 -28.43 -6.88 -0.68
CA SER A 127 -29.55 -5.99 -0.40
C SER A 127 -30.47 -6.55 0.69
N SER A 128 -30.84 -7.83 0.60
CA SER A 128 -31.72 -8.49 1.57
C SER A 128 -31.13 -8.59 2.98
N LYS A 129 -29.81 -8.56 3.08
CA LYS A 129 -29.05 -8.58 4.35
C LYS A 129 -28.71 -7.18 4.88
N GLY A 130 -29.21 -6.11 4.24
CA GLY A 130 -28.86 -4.73 4.62
C GLY A 130 -27.42 -4.35 4.33
N CYS A 131 -26.78 -5.03 3.39
CA CYS A 131 -25.39 -4.82 2.98
C CYS A 131 -25.34 -4.05 1.66
N TYR A 132 -24.44 -3.08 1.54
CA TYR A 132 -24.14 -2.42 0.27
C TYR A 132 -23.33 -3.33 -0.66
N VAL A 133 -23.36 -3.04 -1.95
CA VAL A 133 -22.59 -3.75 -2.95
C VAL A 133 -21.96 -2.76 -3.95
N ILE A 134 -20.65 -2.82 -4.09
CA ILE A 134 -19.92 -2.13 -5.15
C ILE A 134 -19.88 -3.06 -6.36
N LEU A 135 -20.39 -2.58 -7.47
CA LEU A 135 -20.32 -3.24 -8.76
C LEU A 135 -19.21 -2.56 -9.56
N ASP A 136 -18.10 -3.26 -9.72
CA ASP A 136 -16.86 -2.73 -10.26
C ASP A 136 -16.62 -3.24 -11.68
N LEU A 137 -16.42 -2.31 -12.62
CA LEU A 137 -15.87 -2.68 -13.92
C LEU A 137 -14.37 -2.92 -13.79
N HIS A 138 -14.01 -4.18 -13.54
CA HIS A 138 -12.64 -4.59 -13.26
C HIS A 138 -11.83 -4.86 -14.52
N TRP A 139 -12.42 -5.58 -15.49
CA TRP A 139 -11.78 -5.96 -16.73
C TRP A 139 -12.52 -5.44 -17.96
N SER A 140 -11.74 -4.93 -18.91
CA SER A 140 -12.18 -4.48 -20.23
C SER A 140 -11.51 -5.29 -21.34
N ASP A 141 -11.57 -4.84 -22.63
CA ASP A 141 -11.16 -5.64 -23.76
C ASP A 141 -10.46 -4.85 -24.89
N VAL A 142 -10.11 -3.57 -24.65
CA VAL A 142 -9.52 -2.65 -25.60
C VAL A 142 -10.30 -2.52 -26.93
N ASN A 143 -11.62 -2.47 -26.85
CA ASN A 143 -12.61 -2.43 -27.94
C ASN A 143 -12.70 -3.73 -28.76
N GLU A 144 -12.28 -4.87 -28.21
CA GLU A 144 -12.27 -6.14 -28.95
C GLU A 144 -13.05 -7.22 -28.19
N TRP A 145 -14.38 -7.21 -28.29
CA TRP A 145 -15.26 -8.13 -27.61
C TRP A 145 -14.81 -9.59 -27.69
N GLY A 146 -14.66 -10.21 -26.51
CA GLY A 146 -14.26 -11.61 -26.37
C GLY A 146 -12.77 -11.86 -26.56
N GLN A 147 -11.98 -10.80 -26.76
CA GLN A 147 -10.54 -10.88 -26.92
C GLN A 147 -9.88 -9.93 -25.91
N ASN A 148 -8.64 -10.21 -25.56
CA ASN A 148 -7.86 -9.34 -24.67
C ASN A 148 -8.58 -8.97 -23.35
N ILE A 149 -9.48 -9.83 -22.86
CA ILE A 149 -10.24 -9.59 -21.62
C ILE A 149 -9.25 -9.53 -20.45
N GLY A 150 -9.19 -8.40 -19.75
CA GLY A 150 -8.28 -8.24 -18.63
C GLY A 150 -8.17 -6.81 -18.12
N GLN A 151 -7.17 -6.59 -17.27
CA GLN A 151 -6.85 -5.27 -16.70
C GLN A 151 -6.05 -4.45 -17.72
N HIS A 152 -6.64 -3.39 -18.23
CA HIS A 152 -6.05 -2.44 -19.18
C HIS A 152 -5.82 -1.07 -18.51
N SER A 153 -5.02 -0.21 -19.17
CA SER A 153 -4.62 1.07 -18.59
C SER A 153 -5.80 2.02 -18.32
N MET A 154 -6.83 1.96 -19.16
CA MET A 154 -8.04 2.79 -19.07
C MET A 154 -9.25 2.03 -19.63
N PRO A 155 -10.47 2.44 -19.27
CA PRO A 155 -11.67 1.92 -19.93
C PRO A 155 -11.70 2.26 -21.42
N ASP A 156 -12.47 1.49 -22.16
CA ASP A 156 -12.61 1.60 -23.61
C ASP A 156 -14.04 1.95 -24.06
N ARG A 157 -14.32 1.99 -25.36
CA ARG A 157 -15.66 2.31 -25.88
C ARG A 157 -16.71 1.24 -25.54
N ASN A 158 -16.30 -0.03 -25.37
CA ASN A 158 -17.19 -1.10 -24.93
C ASN A 158 -17.61 -0.90 -23.47
N SER A 159 -16.76 -0.26 -22.66
CA SER A 159 -17.10 0.10 -21.27
C SER A 159 -18.27 1.10 -21.19
N LEU A 160 -18.41 2.00 -22.17
CA LEU A 160 -19.60 2.88 -22.24
C LEU A 160 -20.89 2.10 -22.55
N ILE A 161 -20.78 1.09 -23.41
CA ILE A 161 -21.91 0.21 -23.72
C ILE A 161 -22.30 -0.59 -22.48
N PHE A 162 -21.29 -1.11 -21.76
CA PHE A 162 -21.49 -1.79 -20.50
C PHE A 162 -22.23 -0.90 -19.49
N TRP A 163 -21.76 0.31 -19.23
CA TRP A 163 -22.38 1.18 -18.22
C TRP A 163 -23.79 1.61 -18.59
N LYS A 164 -24.08 1.88 -19.87
CA LYS A 164 -25.44 2.21 -20.31
C LYS A 164 -26.43 1.09 -20.08
N ASP A 165 -26.03 -0.15 -20.31
CA ASP A 165 -26.88 -1.34 -20.04
C ASP A 165 -26.92 -1.63 -18.53
N PHE A 166 -25.76 -1.82 -17.93
CA PHE A 166 -25.59 -2.29 -16.56
C PHE A 166 -26.21 -1.34 -15.53
N ALA A 167 -25.94 -0.03 -15.63
CA ALA A 167 -26.48 0.95 -14.70
C ALA A 167 -28.00 1.09 -14.81
N SER A 168 -28.59 0.83 -15.99
CA SER A 168 -30.06 0.84 -16.14
C SER A 168 -30.74 -0.27 -15.33
N VAL A 169 -30.08 -1.43 -15.19
CA VAL A 169 -30.60 -2.59 -14.44
C VAL A 169 -30.67 -2.30 -12.94
N TYR A 170 -29.68 -1.57 -12.40
CA TYR A 170 -29.54 -1.33 -10.97
C TYR A 170 -29.83 0.10 -10.51
N ALA A 171 -30.34 0.97 -11.40
CA ALA A 171 -30.55 2.39 -11.15
C ALA A 171 -31.39 2.73 -9.90
N ASN A 172 -32.29 1.86 -9.51
CA ASN A 172 -33.19 2.07 -8.38
C ASN A 172 -32.86 1.21 -7.16
N ASN A 173 -31.75 0.46 -7.18
CA ASN A 173 -31.35 -0.35 -6.05
C ASN A 173 -30.50 0.49 -5.07
N PRO A 174 -31.01 0.79 -3.85
CA PRO A 174 -30.31 1.64 -2.89
C PRO A 174 -29.04 1.02 -2.31
N ALA A 175 -28.87 -0.30 -2.43
CA ALA A 175 -27.70 -1.00 -1.98
C ALA A 175 -26.51 -0.86 -2.94
N VAL A 176 -26.75 -0.46 -4.20
CA VAL A 176 -25.75 -0.52 -5.27
C VAL A 176 -24.96 0.78 -5.38
N ILE A 177 -23.65 0.62 -5.47
CA ILE A 177 -22.65 1.64 -5.78
C ILE A 177 -21.94 1.19 -7.05
N PHE A 178 -21.71 2.08 -8.00
CA PHE A 178 -20.99 1.77 -9.25
C PHE A 178 -19.55 2.22 -9.13
N ASP A 179 -18.60 1.31 -9.40
CA ASP A 179 -17.17 1.62 -9.51
C ASP A 179 -16.80 1.66 -10.99
N LEU A 180 -16.53 2.86 -11.50
CA LEU A 180 -16.48 3.13 -12.93
C LEU A 180 -15.40 2.31 -13.65
N TYR A 181 -14.24 2.16 -13.03
CA TYR A 181 -13.14 1.35 -13.54
C TYR A 181 -12.14 1.07 -12.43
N ASN A 182 -11.71 -0.17 -12.30
CA ASN A 182 -10.88 -0.68 -11.22
C ASN A 182 -9.61 0.13 -10.96
N GLU A 183 -8.66 0.10 -11.90
CA GLU A 183 -7.30 0.59 -11.68
C GLU A 183 -6.73 1.34 -12.88
N PRO A 184 -7.12 2.60 -13.11
CA PRO A 184 -6.51 3.45 -14.13
C PRO A 184 -5.00 3.61 -13.89
N HIS A 185 -4.15 3.40 -14.94
CA HIS A 185 -2.70 3.45 -14.80
C HIS A 185 -1.98 3.82 -16.10
N ASP A 186 -0.71 4.17 -15.99
CA ASP A 186 0.22 4.46 -17.10
C ASP A 186 -0.25 5.55 -18.08
N VAL A 187 -1.14 6.42 -17.66
CA VAL A 187 -1.63 7.57 -18.42
C VAL A 187 -1.46 8.88 -17.66
N THR A 188 -1.74 10.01 -18.33
CA THR A 188 -1.78 11.31 -17.66
C THR A 188 -3.15 11.57 -17.03
N TRP A 189 -3.21 12.49 -16.07
CA TRP A 189 -4.47 12.93 -15.46
C TRP A 189 -5.46 13.56 -16.48
N ASP A 190 -4.96 14.14 -17.57
CA ASP A 190 -5.82 14.65 -18.64
C ASP A 190 -6.47 13.52 -19.43
N VAL A 191 -5.76 12.43 -19.69
CA VAL A 191 -6.32 11.22 -20.29
C VAL A 191 -7.27 10.52 -19.32
N TRP A 192 -6.92 10.44 -18.04
CA TRP A 192 -7.82 9.91 -17.02
C TRP A 192 -9.18 10.64 -17.04
N LEU A 193 -9.16 11.98 -17.09
CA LEU A 193 -10.38 12.77 -17.05
C LEU A 193 -11.18 12.72 -18.36
N LYS A 194 -10.50 12.85 -19.51
CA LYS A 194 -11.11 13.15 -20.82
C LYS A 194 -11.04 12.01 -21.83
N GLY A 195 -10.23 10.98 -21.57
CA GLY A 195 -9.90 9.95 -22.53
C GLY A 195 -8.89 10.42 -23.58
N GLY A 196 -8.76 9.63 -24.62
CA GLY A 196 -7.89 9.88 -25.75
C GLY A 196 -7.11 8.65 -26.18
N LYS A 197 -6.33 8.82 -27.24
CA LYS A 197 -5.54 7.74 -27.81
C LYS A 197 -4.35 7.38 -26.92
N ILE A 198 -4.21 6.12 -26.55
CA ILE A 198 -3.14 5.64 -25.68
C ILE A 198 -2.49 4.37 -26.23
N ASN A 199 -1.24 4.13 -25.80
CA ASN A 199 -0.62 2.81 -25.89
C ASN A 199 -0.91 2.10 -24.57
N ASP A 200 -1.64 1.02 -24.65
CA ASP A 200 -2.02 0.22 -23.51
C ASP A 200 -0.80 -0.37 -22.77
N ARG A 201 -0.97 -0.54 -21.48
CA ARG A 201 -0.02 -1.27 -20.64
C ARG A 201 -0.77 -2.26 -19.76
N PRO A 202 -1.22 -3.37 -20.36
CA PRO A 202 -2.06 -4.31 -19.64
C PRO A 202 -1.32 -4.91 -18.44
N ASN A 203 -2.05 -5.10 -17.34
CA ASN A 203 -1.52 -5.78 -16.16
C ASN A 203 -1.74 -7.29 -16.32
N GLY A 204 -0.79 -7.95 -16.96
CA GLY A 204 -0.80 -9.38 -17.20
C GLY A 204 0.24 -9.77 -18.26
N PRO A 205 0.91 -10.94 -18.10
CA PRO A 205 1.99 -11.33 -18.99
C PRO A 205 1.54 -11.72 -20.40
N ASP A 206 0.26 -12.08 -20.57
CA ASP A 206 -0.25 -12.69 -21.78
C ASP A 206 -1.10 -11.75 -22.64
N LEU A 207 -1.35 -10.52 -22.14
CA LEU A 207 -2.11 -9.53 -22.88
C LEU A 207 -1.17 -8.72 -23.81
N PRO A 208 -1.52 -8.57 -25.10
CA PRO A 208 -0.70 -7.80 -26.03
C PRO A 208 -0.80 -6.30 -25.73
N VAL A 209 0.32 -5.59 -25.93
CA VAL A 209 0.30 -4.11 -25.92
C VAL A 209 -0.45 -3.64 -27.17
N LYS A 210 -1.50 -2.86 -27.00
CA LYS A 210 -2.32 -2.32 -28.08
C LYS A 210 -2.49 -0.81 -27.96
N GLU A 211 -2.65 -0.16 -29.09
CA GLU A 211 -3.09 1.23 -29.17
C GLU A 211 -4.62 1.24 -29.29
N TYR A 212 -5.28 2.01 -28.43
CA TYR A 212 -6.73 2.18 -28.51
C TYR A 212 -7.18 3.56 -28.05
N GLU A 213 -8.44 3.89 -28.35
CA GLU A 213 -9.10 5.09 -27.88
C GLU A 213 -9.68 4.83 -26.49
N ALA A 214 -9.01 5.34 -25.47
CA ALA A 214 -9.45 5.24 -24.09
C ALA A 214 -10.61 6.22 -23.80
N VAL A 215 -11.53 5.80 -22.96
CA VAL A 215 -12.62 6.64 -22.45
C VAL A 215 -12.20 7.32 -21.15
N GLY A 216 -12.50 8.61 -21.01
CA GLY A 216 -12.23 9.34 -19.77
C GLY A 216 -13.25 9.02 -18.69
N MET A 217 -12.84 9.16 -17.44
CA MET A 217 -13.70 8.86 -16.28
C MET A 217 -14.94 9.78 -16.23
N GLN A 218 -14.86 11.01 -16.78
CA GLN A 218 -16.04 11.87 -16.88
C GLN A 218 -17.08 11.30 -17.86
N GLU A 219 -16.63 10.82 -19.03
CA GLU A 219 -17.54 10.20 -20.02
C GLU A 219 -18.17 8.91 -19.49
N MET A 220 -17.42 8.14 -18.66
CA MET A 220 -17.93 6.97 -17.97
C MET A 220 -19.05 7.33 -16.99
N LEU A 221 -18.84 8.35 -16.16
CA LEU A 221 -19.86 8.87 -15.23
C LEU A 221 -21.10 9.36 -16.01
N ASP A 222 -20.89 10.11 -17.09
CA ASP A 222 -21.97 10.64 -17.91
C ASP A 222 -22.80 9.49 -18.53
N ALA A 223 -22.15 8.39 -18.93
CA ALA A 223 -22.85 7.20 -19.45
C ALA A 223 -23.74 6.56 -18.38
N VAL A 224 -23.29 6.47 -17.14
CA VAL A 224 -24.11 6.02 -16.01
C VAL A 224 -25.31 6.97 -15.80
N ARG A 225 -25.09 8.29 -15.79
CA ARG A 225 -26.14 9.29 -15.54
C ARG A 225 -27.17 9.37 -16.67
N LEU A 226 -26.80 9.09 -17.90
CA LEU A 226 -27.72 9.00 -19.06
C LEU A 226 -28.78 7.90 -18.89
N THR A 227 -28.56 6.90 -18.06
CA THR A 227 -29.58 5.87 -17.73
C THR A 227 -30.64 6.34 -16.76
N GLY A 228 -30.45 7.50 -16.13
CA GLY A 228 -31.26 7.99 -15.01
C GLY A 228 -30.81 7.49 -13.64
N ALA A 229 -29.79 6.66 -13.58
CA ALA A 229 -29.23 6.16 -12.32
C ALA A 229 -28.61 7.30 -11.50
N LYS A 230 -29.01 7.40 -10.23
CA LYS A 230 -28.50 8.38 -9.25
C LYS A 230 -27.57 7.78 -8.22
N ASN A 231 -27.36 6.47 -8.25
CA ASN A 231 -26.45 5.75 -7.32
C ASN A 231 -25.13 6.51 -7.15
N VAL A 232 -24.56 6.47 -5.95
CA VAL A 232 -23.20 6.94 -5.72
C VAL A 232 -22.26 6.18 -6.64
N VAL A 233 -21.27 6.90 -7.16
CA VAL A 233 -20.26 6.34 -8.07
C VAL A 233 -18.91 6.39 -7.40
N ILE A 234 -18.07 5.41 -7.67
CA ILE A 234 -16.66 5.37 -7.30
C ILE A 234 -15.81 5.63 -8.54
N ALA A 235 -14.72 6.36 -8.37
CA ALA A 235 -13.73 6.59 -9.40
C ALA A 235 -12.32 6.42 -8.81
N GLY A 236 -11.58 5.44 -9.30
CA GLY A 236 -10.20 5.20 -8.91
C GLY A 236 -9.26 6.30 -9.39
N GLY A 237 -8.24 6.61 -8.61
CA GLY A 237 -7.17 7.52 -9.02
C GLY A 237 -6.23 6.91 -10.06
N LEU A 238 -5.08 7.53 -10.32
CA LEU A 238 -4.05 6.97 -11.20
C LEU A 238 -3.08 6.03 -10.45
N ALA A 239 -2.14 5.47 -11.20
CA ALA A 239 -1.13 4.52 -10.71
C ALA A 239 -1.79 3.32 -9.99
N PHE A 240 -2.73 2.65 -10.68
CA PHE A 240 -3.51 1.54 -10.13
C PHE A 240 -4.36 1.99 -8.92
N SER A 241 -5.07 3.09 -9.08
CA SER A 241 -5.89 3.73 -8.03
C SER A 241 -5.12 4.16 -6.77
N TYR A 242 -3.77 4.18 -6.81
CA TYR A 242 -2.94 4.59 -5.68
C TYR A 242 -2.78 6.10 -5.54
N ASP A 243 -2.71 6.83 -6.65
CA ASP A 243 -2.42 8.27 -6.73
C ASP A 243 -3.73 9.08 -6.84
N LEU A 244 -3.96 9.98 -5.87
CA LEU A 244 -5.09 10.92 -5.85
C LEU A 244 -4.67 12.38 -6.10
N ASP A 245 -3.41 12.64 -6.46
CA ASP A 245 -2.89 14.00 -6.61
C ASP A 245 -3.70 14.83 -7.61
N GLY A 246 -4.06 14.27 -8.76
CA GLY A 246 -4.85 15.01 -9.74
C GLY A 246 -6.25 15.40 -9.25
N ILE A 247 -6.84 14.60 -8.37
CA ILE A 247 -8.12 14.95 -7.73
C ILE A 247 -7.92 16.14 -6.80
N LEU A 248 -6.84 16.14 -6.01
CA LEU A 248 -6.47 17.23 -5.12
C LEU A 248 -6.13 18.52 -5.89
N GLU A 249 -5.64 18.41 -7.13
CA GLU A 249 -5.27 19.50 -8.03
C GLU A 249 -6.42 20.04 -8.90
N GLY A 250 -7.66 19.56 -8.70
CA GLY A 250 -8.82 20.12 -9.37
C GLY A 250 -9.42 19.30 -10.51
N ARG A 251 -8.97 18.04 -10.69
CA ARG A 251 -9.50 17.13 -11.73
C ARG A 251 -10.65 16.25 -11.22
N GLN A 252 -11.49 16.82 -10.35
CA GLN A 252 -12.68 16.13 -9.85
C GLN A 252 -13.71 15.91 -10.97
N LEU A 253 -14.39 14.77 -10.92
CA LEU A 253 -15.55 14.51 -11.76
C LEU A 253 -16.71 15.44 -11.38
N LYS A 254 -17.46 15.87 -12.36
CA LYS A 254 -18.65 16.70 -12.19
C LYS A 254 -19.89 15.83 -12.24
N ASP A 255 -20.63 15.78 -11.15
CA ASP A 255 -21.85 14.99 -11.00
C ASP A 255 -23.05 15.85 -10.56
N PRO A 256 -23.59 16.70 -11.46
CA PRO A 256 -24.69 17.61 -11.09
C PRO A 256 -26.04 16.92 -10.90
N THR A 257 -26.19 15.66 -11.34
CA THR A 257 -27.49 14.97 -11.39
C THR A 257 -27.55 13.71 -10.53
N GLY A 258 -26.42 13.22 -10.04
CA GLY A 258 -26.32 12.02 -9.22
C GLY A 258 -26.20 12.29 -7.73
N ASN A 259 -25.98 11.22 -6.98
CA ASN A 259 -25.75 11.27 -5.53
C ASN A 259 -24.27 11.50 -5.15
N GLY A 260 -23.43 11.82 -6.12
CA GLY A 260 -22.03 12.18 -5.92
C GLY A 260 -21.04 11.06 -6.20
N VAL A 261 -19.76 11.42 -6.10
CA VAL A 261 -18.61 10.57 -6.43
C VAL A 261 -17.75 10.37 -5.18
N ILE A 262 -17.38 9.13 -4.90
CA ILE A 262 -16.36 8.73 -3.94
C ILE A 262 -15.09 8.44 -4.74
N TYR A 263 -13.92 8.88 -4.28
CA TYR A 263 -12.66 8.52 -4.92
C TYR A 263 -12.07 7.28 -4.27
N ALA A 264 -11.58 6.36 -5.09
CA ALA A 264 -10.98 5.12 -4.61
C ALA A 264 -9.46 5.23 -4.52
N ASN A 265 -8.92 4.60 -3.48
CA ASN A 265 -7.49 4.36 -3.34
C ASN A 265 -7.24 2.87 -3.11
N HIS A 266 -6.18 2.33 -3.75
CA HIS A 266 -5.71 0.96 -3.55
C HIS A 266 -4.37 0.99 -2.83
N ALA A 267 -4.29 0.32 -1.68
CA ALA A 267 -3.12 0.32 -0.83
C ALA A 267 -2.48 -1.06 -0.78
N TYR A 268 -1.33 -1.20 -1.44
CA TYR A 268 -0.54 -2.42 -1.40
C TYR A 268 0.89 -2.12 -0.98
N ASP A 269 1.55 -3.06 -0.32
CA ASP A 269 2.88 -2.90 0.26
C ASP A 269 4.02 -2.76 -0.78
N TYR A 270 3.73 -2.90 -2.07
CA TYR A 270 4.71 -2.81 -3.16
C TYR A 270 4.76 -1.47 -3.91
N PHE A 271 3.95 -0.48 -3.55
CA PHE A 271 3.87 0.79 -4.29
C PHE A 271 4.98 1.86 -4.03
N GLY A 272 5.95 1.80 -3.18
CA GLY A 272 7.13 2.68 -3.08
C GLY A 272 7.09 3.78 -2.03
N GLU A 273 5.95 4.06 -1.44
CA GLU A 273 5.86 5.03 -0.37
C GLU A 273 5.89 4.33 0.99
N SER A 274 6.37 5.01 2.01
CA SER A 274 6.19 4.50 3.37
C SER A 274 4.70 4.53 3.70
N ILE A 275 4.24 3.57 4.51
CA ILE A 275 2.85 3.54 4.97
C ILE A 275 2.42 4.87 5.62
N PHE A 276 3.35 5.61 6.17
CA PHE A 276 3.09 6.87 6.86
C PHE A 276 2.93 8.05 5.91
N THR A 277 3.69 8.06 4.81
CA THR A 277 3.47 9.01 3.72
C THR A 277 2.10 8.74 3.10
N TRP A 278 1.77 7.47 2.86
CA TRP A 278 0.45 7.09 2.39
C TRP A 278 -0.66 7.55 3.36
N ILE A 279 -0.51 7.32 4.69
CA ILE A 279 -1.46 7.80 5.70
C ILE A 279 -1.60 9.33 5.67
N ALA A 280 -0.50 10.06 5.49
CA ALA A 280 -0.53 11.52 5.39
C ALA A 280 -1.28 11.98 4.13
N ASN A 281 -1.01 11.39 2.98
CA ASN A 281 -1.71 11.67 1.71
C ASN A 281 -3.20 11.34 1.82
N MET A 282 -3.54 10.21 2.43
CA MET A 282 -4.94 9.84 2.68
C MET A 282 -5.65 10.82 3.61
N LYS A 283 -4.99 11.33 4.65
CA LYS A 283 -5.56 12.39 5.51
C LYS A 283 -5.83 13.67 4.75
N GLU A 284 -4.93 14.08 3.85
CA GLU A 284 -5.14 15.24 3.00
C GLU A 284 -6.33 15.04 2.06
N ALA A 285 -6.41 13.89 1.39
CA ALA A 285 -7.49 13.57 0.46
C ALA A 285 -8.84 13.48 1.18
N THR A 286 -8.92 12.75 2.30
CA THR A 286 -10.17 12.56 3.06
C THR A 286 -10.64 13.81 3.77
N ALA A 287 -9.77 14.80 4.01
CA ALA A 287 -10.18 16.11 4.50
C ALA A 287 -10.98 16.93 3.46
N LYS A 288 -10.79 16.65 2.18
CA LYS A 288 -11.40 17.39 1.06
C LYS A 288 -12.51 16.64 0.36
N PHE A 289 -12.38 15.32 0.22
CA PHE A 289 -13.25 14.47 -0.59
C PHE A 289 -13.66 13.20 0.17
N PRO A 290 -14.81 12.58 -0.16
CA PRO A 290 -15.08 11.23 0.29
C PRO A 290 -14.13 10.27 -0.42
N VAL A 291 -13.41 9.47 0.35
CA VAL A 291 -12.47 8.47 -0.17
C VAL A 291 -12.77 7.12 0.45
N ILE A 292 -12.68 6.07 -0.36
CA ILE A 292 -12.73 4.68 0.08
C ILE A 292 -11.43 3.98 -0.32
N ILE A 293 -10.89 3.15 0.56
CA ILE A 293 -9.82 2.22 0.24
C ILE A 293 -10.51 0.97 -0.33
N SER A 294 -10.74 0.94 -1.66
CA SER A 294 -11.53 -0.13 -2.28
C SER A 294 -10.74 -1.41 -2.52
N GLU A 295 -9.43 -1.33 -2.39
CA GLU A 295 -8.56 -2.49 -2.24
C GLU A 295 -7.41 -2.17 -1.31
N PHE A 296 -7.05 -3.14 -0.53
CA PHE A 296 -5.73 -3.22 0.08
C PHE A 296 -5.38 -4.66 0.36
N GLY A 297 -4.10 -4.94 0.33
CA GLY A 297 -3.62 -6.28 0.61
C GLY A 297 -2.17 -6.23 1.07
N TRP A 298 -1.76 -7.30 1.75
CA TRP A 298 -0.42 -7.46 2.25
C TRP A 298 0.18 -8.78 1.74
N SER A 299 1.25 -8.66 0.98
CA SER A 299 1.92 -9.81 0.35
C SER A 299 2.99 -10.45 1.24
N GLY A 300 3.23 -9.89 2.42
CA GLY A 300 4.27 -10.33 3.34
C GLY A 300 3.82 -11.40 4.33
N GLY A 301 4.38 -12.58 4.23
CA GLY A 301 4.24 -13.68 5.20
C GLY A 301 5.07 -14.88 4.76
N PRO A 302 5.59 -15.70 5.69
CA PRO A 302 6.52 -16.79 5.37
C PRO A 302 5.93 -17.88 4.46
N ASN A 303 4.60 -17.95 4.31
CA ASN A 303 3.89 -19.01 3.61
C ASN A 303 3.11 -18.56 2.39
N ARG A 304 3.26 -17.31 1.92
CA ARG A 304 2.42 -16.80 0.85
C ARG A 304 3.02 -16.97 -0.53
N HIS A 305 2.16 -17.23 -1.48
CA HIS A 305 2.32 -17.44 -2.92
C HIS A 305 3.45 -16.60 -3.54
N ARG A 306 4.69 -17.00 -3.24
CA ARG A 306 5.91 -16.44 -3.82
C ARG A 306 5.95 -16.60 -5.34
N GLU A 307 5.06 -17.40 -5.89
CA GLU A 307 5.03 -17.75 -7.31
C GLU A 307 4.40 -16.66 -8.19
N TRP A 308 3.45 -15.88 -7.66
CA TRP A 308 2.75 -14.83 -8.44
C TRP A 308 3.48 -13.49 -8.45
N TRP A 309 4.12 -13.10 -7.35
CA TRP A 309 4.75 -11.76 -7.21
C TRP A 309 6.28 -11.81 -7.18
N GLY A 310 6.87 -12.97 -7.47
CA GLY A 310 8.30 -13.19 -7.39
C GLY A 310 8.80 -13.32 -5.94
N ASN A 311 9.93 -14.00 -5.77
CA ASN A 311 10.62 -14.12 -4.48
C ASN A 311 11.11 -12.74 -4.01
N ASN A 312 10.22 -11.90 -3.49
CA ASN A 312 10.64 -10.67 -2.83
C ASN A 312 10.93 -11.00 -1.35
N PRO A 313 12.18 -11.19 -0.95
CA PRO A 313 12.53 -11.51 0.45
C PRO A 313 12.23 -10.37 1.42
N SER A 314 11.89 -9.19 0.90
CA SER A 314 11.55 -8.02 1.70
C SER A 314 10.16 -8.10 2.32
N SER A 315 9.22 -8.83 1.71
CA SER A 315 7.88 -9.00 2.25
C SER A 315 7.84 -9.83 3.54
N ALA A 316 8.87 -10.63 3.82
CA ALA A 316 8.94 -11.48 5.01
C ALA A 316 9.26 -10.72 6.32
N LEU A 317 9.55 -9.43 6.27
CA LEU A 317 10.05 -8.67 7.41
C LEU A 317 9.19 -7.45 7.79
N ASN A 318 8.06 -7.23 7.11
CA ASN A 318 7.23 -6.05 7.36
C ASN A 318 5.88 -6.41 8.00
N ASP A 319 5.92 -7.13 9.12
CA ASP A 319 4.72 -7.41 9.93
C ASP A 319 4.01 -6.11 10.37
N ASP A 320 4.76 -5.02 10.45
CA ASP A 320 4.23 -3.73 10.92
C ASP A 320 3.47 -2.93 9.86
N TRP A 321 3.72 -3.12 8.54
CA TRP A 321 3.05 -2.34 7.49
C TRP A 321 1.52 -2.52 7.54
N LEU A 322 1.07 -3.77 7.59
CA LEU A 322 -0.35 -4.09 7.68
C LEU A 322 -0.96 -3.53 8.96
N LEU A 323 -0.27 -3.69 10.09
CA LEU A 323 -0.77 -3.20 11.38
C LEU A 323 -0.89 -1.67 11.40
N HIS A 324 0.08 -0.97 10.80
CA HIS A 324 0.00 0.49 10.64
C HIS A 324 -1.11 0.92 9.69
N LEU A 325 -1.33 0.20 8.58
CA LEU A 325 -2.45 0.43 7.68
C LEU A 325 -3.78 0.29 8.42
N LEU A 326 -3.98 -0.84 9.12
CA LEU A 326 -5.22 -1.11 9.85
C LEU A 326 -5.42 -0.11 11.01
N GLN A 327 -4.34 0.30 11.66
CA GLN A 327 -4.39 1.36 12.68
C GLN A 327 -4.76 2.71 12.07
N GLY A 328 -4.17 3.07 10.92
CA GLY A 328 -4.53 4.29 10.18
C GLY A 328 -6.00 4.32 9.75
N ILE A 329 -6.52 3.19 9.25
CA ILE A 329 -7.93 3.02 8.92
C ILE A 329 -8.81 3.21 10.17
N TYR A 330 -8.44 2.59 11.27
CA TYR A 330 -9.20 2.68 12.53
C TYR A 330 -9.21 4.10 13.11
N ASP A 331 -8.04 4.72 13.24
CA ASP A 331 -7.87 6.03 13.87
C ASP A 331 -8.58 7.16 13.11
N ASN A 332 -8.66 7.04 11.80
CA ASN A 332 -9.26 8.06 10.93
C ASN A 332 -10.69 7.70 10.49
N ASN A 333 -11.23 6.57 10.91
CA ASN A 333 -12.55 6.08 10.49
C ASN A 333 -12.72 6.04 8.96
N TRP A 334 -11.74 5.50 8.25
CA TRP A 334 -11.82 5.36 6.81
C TRP A 334 -12.68 4.16 6.39
N SER A 335 -13.43 4.34 5.30
CA SER A 335 -14.11 3.25 4.62
C SER A 335 -13.11 2.39 3.87
N PHE A 336 -13.32 1.06 3.88
CA PHE A 336 -12.42 0.14 3.20
C PHE A 336 -13.11 -1.14 2.71
N VAL A 337 -12.48 -1.78 1.71
CA VAL A 337 -12.83 -3.09 1.19
C VAL A 337 -11.52 -3.86 0.94
N ALA A 338 -11.22 -4.85 1.78
CA ALA A 338 -9.95 -5.58 1.70
C ALA A 338 -9.92 -6.56 0.51
N TRP A 339 -8.80 -6.69 -0.15
CA TRP A 339 -8.54 -7.68 -1.19
C TRP A 339 -7.90 -8.91 -0.57
N ASP A 340 -8.39 -10.17 -0.81
CA ASP A 340 -9.75 -10.53 -1.19
C ASP A 340 -10.17 -11.86 -0.53
N MET A 341 -11.45 -12.21 -0.57
CA MET A 341 -11.99 -13.48 -0.04
C MET A 341 -11.97 -14.61 -1.10
N HIS A 342 -10.80 -14.81 -1.70
CA HIS A 342 -10.50 -15.92 -2.59
C HIS A 342 -9.19 -16.61 -2.16
N PRO A 343 -9.09 -17.95 -2.10
CA PRO A 343 -7.90 -18.61 -1.54
C PRO A 343 -6.67 -18.58 -2.45
N ALA A 344 -6.82 -18.20 -3.72
CA ALA A 344 -5.73 -18.20 -4.70
C ALA A 344 -5.47 -16.85 -5.38
N ALA A 345 -6.35 -15.85 -5.27
CA ALA A 345 -6.15 -14.52 -5.84
C ALA A 345 -5.44 -13.60 -4.83
N GLY A 346 -4.14 -13.74 -4.70
CA GLY A 346 -3.37 -13.05 -3.66
C GLY A 346 -3.31 -11.52 -3.78
N PRO A 347 -3.16 -10.82 -2.64
CA PRO A 347 -3.04 -11.32 -1.27
C PRO A 347 -4.37 -11.78 -0.68
N THR A 348 -4.42 -13.01 -0.16
CA THR A 348 -5.67 -13.67 0.20
C THR A 348 -6.06 -13.45 1.67
N LEU A 349 -7.34 -13.18 1.92
CA LEU A 349 -7.92 -13.13 3.27
C LEU A 349 -8.25 -14.52 3.82
N ILE A 350 -8.51 -15.48 2.94
CA ILE A 350 -8.86 -16.85 3.29
C ILE A 350 -7.84 -17.84 2.72
N ALA A 351 -7.60 -18.92 3.47
CA ALA A 351 -6.63 -19.94 3.10
C ALA A 351 -7.25 -21.03 2.19
N ASP A 352 -8.55 -21.23 2.30
CA ASP A 352 -9.30 -22.27 1.58
C ASP A 352 -10.79 -21.91 1.45
N TRP A 353 -11.54 -22.72 0.73
CA TRP A 353 -12.99 -22.58 0.57
C TRP A 353 -13.81 -23.05 1.80
N ASN A 354 -13.18 -23.37 2.93
CA ASN A 354 -13.85 -23.42 4.23
C ASN A 354 -13.81 -22.05 4.93
N TYR A 355 -13.31 -21.02 4.22
CA TYR A 355 -13.23 -19.63 4.66
C TYR A 355 -12.38 -19.43 5.91
N MET A 356 -11.38 -20.29 6.13
CA MET A 356 -10.41 -20.11 7.20
C MET A 356 -9.59 -18.86 6.95
N PRO A 357 -9.58 -17.88 7.87
CA PRO A 357 -8.76 -16.69 7.69
C PRO A 357 -7.28 -17.05 7.59
N THR A 358 -6.54 -16.39 6.70
CA THR A 358 -5.09 -16.52 6.66
C THR A 358 -4.47 -15.95 7.94
N PRO A 359 -3.46 -16.61 8.52
CA PRO A 359 -2.99 -16.31 9.87
C PRO A 359 -2.27 -14.94 9.98
N ASP A 360 -1.77 -14.43 8.90
CA ASP A 360 -0.94 -13.24 8.82
C ASP A 360 -1.64 -12.02 8.20
N PHE A 361 -2.82 -12.21 7.57
CA PHE A 361 -3.61 -11.13 6.98
C PHE A 361 -5.10 -11.25 7.32
N GLY A 362 -5.73 -12.36 6.96
CA GLY A 362 -7.17 -12.55 7.14
C GLY A 362 -7.64 -12.42 8.59
N VAL A 363 -6.87 -12.93 9.55
CA VAL A 363 -7.23 -12.83 10.99
C VAL A 363 -7.28 -11.38 11.45
N TYR A 364 -6.38 -10.51 10.97
CA TYR A 364 -6.33 -9.11 11.37
C TYR A 364 -7.46 -8.29 10.75
N VAL A 365 -7.74 -8.53 9.45
CA VAL A 365 -8.88 -7.87 8.78
C VAL A 365 -10.21 -8.32 9.39
N LYS A 366 -10.38 -9.63 9.62
CA LYS A 366 -11.58 -10.17 10.31
C LYS A 366 -11.76 -9.55 11.69
N GLN A 367 -10.69 -9.44 12.47
CA GLN A 367 -10.74 -8.79 13.77
C GLN A 367 -11.23 -7.35 13.68
N LEU A 368 -10.69 -6.55 12.74
CA LEU A 368 -11.13 -5.16 12.54
C LEU A 368 -12.61 -5.07 12.14
N LEU A 369 -13.07 -5.96 11.25
CA LEU A 369 -14.45 -5.99 10.79
C LEU A 369 -15.42 -6.40 11.92
N VAL A 370 -15.11 -7.46 12.65
CA VAL A 370 -16.00 -8.02 13.69
C VAL A 370 -16.02 -7.16 14.94
N THR A 371 -14.87 -6.69 15.40
CA THR A 371 -14.75 -5.97 16.67
C THR A 371 -14.82 -4.46 16.53
N GLY A 372 -14.63 -3.94 15.32
CA GLY A 372 -14.47 -2.51 15.06
C GLY A 372 -13.19 -1.92 15.67
N LYS A 373 -12.23 -2.77 16.07
CA LYS A 373 -10.97 -2.36 16.70
C LYS A 373 -9.80 -2.84 15.87
N SER A 374 -8.80 -1.98 15.70
CA SER A 374 -7.51 -2.39 15.13
C SER A 374 -6.95 -3.59 15.92
N PRO A 375 -6.26 -4.54 15.28
CA PRO A 375 -5.64 -5.70 15.93
C PRO A 375 -4.57 -5.35 16.97
N GLY A 376 -4.40 -4.06 17.28
CA GLY A 376 -3.59 -3.64 18.41
C GLY A 376 -2.10 -3.58 18.06
N TYR A 377 -1.73 -2.60 17.25
CA TYR A 377 -0.42 -2.01 17.43
C TYR A 377 -0.46 -1.32 18.82
N THR A 378 0.21 -1.88 19.80
CA THR A 378 0.50 -1.16 21.04
C THR A 378 1.75 -0.35 20.74
N PRO A 379 1.66 0.98 20.55
CA PRO A 379 2.86 1.79 20.42
C PRO A 379 3.74 1.48 21.64
N PRO A 380 5.05 1.31 21.45
CA PRO A 380 5.94 1.21 22.59
C PRO A 380 5.69 2.43 23.49
N ASP A 381 5.72 2.22 24.78
CA ASP A 381 5.52 3.29 25.79
C ASP A 381 6.68 4.30 25.66
N ILE A 382 6.49 5.26 24.76
CA ILE A 382 7.48 6.30 24.45
C ILE A 382 7.70 7.27 25.62
N SER A 383 6.87 7.22 26.67
CA SER A 383 7.12 8.00 27.89
C SER A 383 8.38 7.54 28.63
N LYS A 384 8.87 6.34 28.31
CA LYS A 384 10.11 5.77 28.85
C LYS A 384 11.35 6.06 28.00
N ILE A 385 11.19 6.57 26.77
CA ILE A 385 12.29 7.03 25.93
C ILE A 385 12.50 8.49 26.29
N ALA A 386 13.53 8.79 27.12
CA ALA A 386 13.87 10.15 27.50
C ALA A 386 14.08 10.99 26.22
N GLU A 387 13.40 12.12 26.11
CA GLU A 387 13.76 13.15 25.14
C GLU A 387 15.17 13.60 25.46
N ILE A 388 16.13 13.20 24.63
CA ILE A 388 17.50 13.69 24.78
C ILE A 388 17.51 15.09 24.14
N PRO A 389 17.75 16.14 24.92
CA PRO A 389 17.85 17.47 24.36
C PRO A 389 18.97 17.47 23.31
N VAL A 390 18.73 18.09 22.16
CA VAL A 390 19.77 18.39 21.17
C VAL A 390 20.68 19.46 21.80
N SER A 391 21.47 19.06 22.78
CA SER A 391 22.50 19.91 23.37
C SER A 391 23.83 19.57 22.70
N THR A 392 24.53 20.63 22.31
CA THR A 392 25.88 20.61 21.80
C THR A 392 26.76 19.63 22.57
N LEU A 393 27.09 18.50 21.94
CA LEU A 393 28.03 17.54 22.51
C LEU A 393 29.46 18.05 22.31
N PRO A 394 30.31 17.87 23.31
CA PRO A 394 31.69 18.21 23.19
C PRO A 394 32.46 17.24 22.30
N GLU A 395 33.56 17.69 21.80
CA GLU A 395 34.54 17.15 20.85
C GLU A 395 35.09 15.73 21.12
N SER A 396 34.58 15.00 22.11
CA SER A 396 35.14 13.74 22.61
C SER A 396 34.44 12.45 22.14
N ALA A 397 33.70 12.46 21.04
CA ALA A 397 33.29 11.21 20.38
C ALA A 397 34.46 10.64 19.54
N ARG A 398 35.68 10.79 20.03
CA ARG A 398 36.87 10.17 19.42
C ARG A 398 36.92 8.71 19.83
N MET A 399 36.93 7.86 18.80
CA MET A 399 37.45 6.50 18.80
C MET A 399 37.61 5.81 20.17
N GLY A 400 36.73 4.92 20.50
CA GLY A 400 36.86 4.03 21.66
C GLY A 400 35.99 2.79 21.59
N ASP A 401 34.80 2.85 21.02
CA ASP A 401 33.88 1.74 21.08
C ASP A 401 33.77 0.99 19.76
N SER A 402 34.60 -0.04 19.62
CA SER A 402 34.58 -1.01 18.51
C SER A 402 33.21 -1.68 18.26
N VAL A 403 32.28 -1.52 19.19
CA VAL A 403 30.92 -2.10 19.13
C VAL A 403 30.02 -1.37 18.14
N LEU A 404 30.20 -0.07 17.93
CA LEU A 404 29.33 0.73 17.05
C LEU A 404 29.62 0.54 15.56
N TYR A 405 30.89 0.41 15.20
CA TYR A 405 31.33 0.40 13.80
C TYR A 405 30.95 -0.87 13.05
N GLY A 406 30.49 -0.68 11.82
CA GLY A 406 30.12 -1.76 10.91
C GLY A 406 28.64 -1.72 10.56
N ASP A 407 28.13 -2.83 10.10
CA ASP A 407 26.78 -2.98 9.57
C ASP A 407 25.82 -3.51 10.65
N TRP A 408 24.70 -2.83 10.79
CA TRP A 408 23.56 -3.22 11.61
C TRP A 408 22.40 -3.60 10.69
N GLN A 409 21.89 -4.83 10.80
CA GLN A 409 20.70 -5.23 10.09
C GLN A 409 19.48 -4.70 10.83
N MET A 410 18.81 -3.71 10.27
CA MET A 410 17.58 -3.14 10.81
C MET A 410 16.37 -3.95 10.34
N ARG A 411 15.38 -4.12 11.21
CA ARG A 411 14.13 -4.84 10.90
C ARG A 411 13.04 -3.97 10.33
N ALA A 412 13.05 -2.69 10.63
CA ALA A 412 12.10 -1.74 10.06
C ALA A 412 12.84 -0.58 9.39
N ASP A 413 12.39 -0.18 8.22
CA ASP A 413 12.74 1.08 7.60
C ASP A 413 11.46 1.92 7.46
N PRO A 414 11.27 2.95 8.27
CA PRO A 414 10.08 3.80 8.20
C PRO A 414 10.01 4.61 6.90
N CYS A 415 11.11 4.66 6.12
CA CYS A 415 11.21 5.39 4.86
C CYS A 415 11.25 4.47 3.64
N ASP A 416 11.28 3.15 3.83
CA ASP A 416 11.25 2.16 2.75
C ASP A 416 10.27 1.02 3.08
N ARG A 417 9.62 0.52 2.05
CA ARG A 417 8.62 -0.55 2.10
C ARG A 417 9.16 -1.91 2.44
N GLN A 418 10.43 -2.16 2.16
CA GLN A 418 10.98 -3.49 2.31
C GLN A 418 11.27 -3.85 3.76
N GLY A 419 10.98 -2.96 4.69
CA GLY A 419 11.04 -3.22 6.13
C GLY A 419 12.41 -3.64 6.64
N SER A 420 13.41 -3.71 5.77
CA SER A 420 14.78 -4.03 6.13
C SER A 420 15.74 -3.00 5.57
N ALA A 421 16.67 -2.56 6.41
CA ALA A 421 17.74 -1.70 6.02
C ALA A 421 19.06 -2.17 6.64
N ILE A 422 20.18 -1.67 6.11
CA ILE A 422 21.46 -1.76 6.74
C ILE A 422 21.81 -0.36 7.21
N LEU A 423 22.00 -0.20 8.52
CA LEU A 423 22.57 0.97 9.13
C LEU A 423 24.07 0.72 9.29
N SER A 424 24.90 1.50 8.62
CA SER A 424 26.35 1.31 8.63
C SER A 424 27.04 2.50 9.26
N PHE A 425 27.89 2.28 10.25
CA PHE A 425 28.67 3.32 10.91
C PHE A 425 30.16 3.16 10.62
N ALA A 426 30.83 4.27 10.38
CA ALA A 426 32.26 4.36 10.14
C ALA A 426 32.84 5.65 10.73
N ALA A 427 34.16 5.72 10.84
CA ALA A 427 34.86 6.97 11.06
C ALA A 427 35.34 7.55 9.73
N ASP A 428 35.21 8.89 9.54
CA ASP A 428 35.82 9.56 8.40
C ASP A 428 37.34 9.75 8.60
N SER A 429 37.99 10.37 7.63
CA SER A 429 39.42 10.63 7.68
C SER A 429 39.87 11.56 8.85
N GLU A 430 38.94 12.28 9.46
CA GLU A 430 39.15 13.13 10.64
C GLU A 430 38.76 12.44 11.95
N GLY A 431 38.31 11.18 11.87
CA GLY A 431 37.88 10.37 13.01
C GLY A 431 36.49 10.73 13.53
N ARG A 432 35.69 11.47 12.74
CA ARG A 432 34.29 11.77 13.10
C ARG A 432 33.38 10.60 12.74
N LEU A 433 32.39 10.35 13.58
CA LEU A 433 31.41 9.32 13.34
C LEU A 433 30.53 9.70 12.14
N THR A 434 30.48 8.83 11.16
CA THR A 434 29.60 8.92 9.99
C THR A 434 28.67 7.73 9.94
N GLY A 435 27.56 7.84 9.23
CA GLY A 435 26.62 6.76 9.07
C GLY A 435 25.92 6.79 7.72
N GLN A 436 25.51 5.60 7.29
CA GLN A 436 24.76 5.38 6.07
C GLN A 436 23.53 4.51 6.37
N TRP A 437 22.41 4.91 5.84
CA TRP A 437 21.19 4.10 5.80
C TRP A 437 21.02 3.53 4.41
N ILE A 438 21.03 2.21 4.29
CA ILE A 438 21.03 1.49 3.02
C ILE A 438 19.80 0.62 2.98
N ASN A 439 18.91 0.90 2.04
CA ASN A 439 17.73 0.10 1.80
C ASN A 439 17.73 -0.50 0.38
N SER A 440 16.64 -1.07 -0.07
CA SER A 440 16.54 -1.69 -1.38
C SER A 440 16.65 -0.71 -2.54
N LYS A 441 16.36 0.57 -2.30
CA LYS A 441 16.28 1.59 -3.36
C LYS A 441 17.54 2.43 -3.44
N GLN A 442 18.06 2.83 -2.29
CA GLN A 442 19.16 3.77 -2.24
C GLN A 442 19.99 3.67 -0.96
N LEU A 443 21.18 4.22 -1.03
CA LEU A 443 22.01 4.58 0.08
C LEU A 443 21.78 6.05 0.42
N THR A 444 21.54 6.34 1.68
CA THR A 444 21.36 7.69 2.20
C THR A 444 22.45 7.98 3.24
N GLU A 445 23.21 9.05 3.05
CA GLU A 445 24.16 9.53 4.06
C GLU A 445 23.37 10.12 5.24
N LEU A 446 23.71 9.69 6.45
CA LEU A 446 23.10 10.21 7.66
C LEU A 446 23.70 11.57 8.03
N GLN A 447 22.87 12.42 8.59
CA GLN A 447 23.27 13.74 9.10
C GLN A 447 23.25 13.73 10.63
N ASP A 448 24.07 14.57 11.25
CA ASP A 448 24.12 14.76 12.71
C ASP A 448 24.26 13.46 13.51
N VAL A 449 25.10 12.53 13.02
CA VAL A 449 25.33 11.25 13.70
C VAL A 449 26.09 11.50 15.00
N ARG A 450 25.52 11.07 16.13
CA ARG A 450 26.10 11.26 17.47
C ARG A 450 25.91 10.01 18.30
N PHE A 451 26.95 9.61 19.03
CA PHE A 451 26.91 8.49 19.96
C PHE A 451 27.50 8.92 21.31
N LYS A 452 26.74 8.69 22.38
CA LYS A 452 27.17 8.97 23.74
C LYS A 452 26.43 8.08 24.75
N ASP A 453 27.17 7.51 25.69
CA ASP A 453 26.63 6.73 26.81
C ASP A 453 25.65 5.61 26.36
N GLY A 454 25.98 4.91 25.24
CA GLY A 454 25.14 3.85 24.69
C GLY A 454 24.00 4.36 23.80
N VAL A 455 23.76 5.66 23.70
CA VAL A 455 22.69 6.26 22.90
C VAL A 455 23.24 6.78 21.59
N ILE A 456 22.58 6.40 20.48
CA ILE A 456 22.86 6.87 19.13
C ILE A 456 21.74 7.75 18.61
N THR A 457 22.08 8.89 18.00
CA THR A 457 21.12 9.78 17.33
C THR A 457 21.63 10.15 15.95
N PHE A 458 20.73 10.29 14.99
CA PHE A 458 21.03 10.78 13.65
C PHE A 458 19.77 11.28 12.94
N CYS A 459 19.98 12.06 11.87
CA CYS A 459 18.95 12.41 10.93
C CYS A 459 19.13 11.61 9.63
N GLN A 460 18.08 10.94 9.18
CA GLN A 460 18.00 10.29 7.89
C GLN A 460 17.18 11.16 6.93
N PRO A 461 17.80 11.87 5.96
CA PRO A 461 17.06 12.57 4.93
C PRO A 461 16.46 11.55 3.95
N ALA A 462 15.15 11.53 3.82
CA ALA A 462 14.43 10.71 2.86
C ALA A 462 13.76 11.62 1.83
N GLN A 463 13.94 11.32 0.56
CA GLN A 463 13.33 12.09 -0.51
C GLN A 463 11.97 11.48 -0.87
N SER A 464 10.90 12.24 -0.63
CA SER A 464 9.60 11.97 -1.23
C SER A 464 9.53 12.58 -2.64
N ARG A 465 8.45 12.30 -3.37
CA ARG A 465 8.23 12.92 -4.70
C ARG A 465 8.16 14.45 -4.66
N LYS A 466 7.81 15.03 -3.52
CA LYS A 466 7.50 16.47 -3.38
C LYS A 466 8.50 17.22 -2.49
N GLU A 467 9.12 16.55 -1.52
CA GLU A 467 9.97 17.21 -0.51
C GLU A 467 10.97 16.24 0.12
N ILE A 468 11.98 16.79 0.80
CA ILE A 468 12.86 16.02 1.66
C ILE A 468 12.19 15.89 3.02
N ILE A 469 11.91 14.66 3.42
CA ILE A 469 11.35 14.32 4.72
C ILE A 469 12.49 13.82 5.61
N ASN A 470 12.70 14.48 6.74
CA ASN A 470 13.73 14.09 7.68
C ASN A 470 13.18 13.12 8.74
N GLY A 471 13.80 11.94 8.81
CA GLY A 471 13.58 10.99 9.89
C GLY A 471 14.64 11.17 10.97
N TYR A 472 14.24 11.54 12.18
CA TYR A 472 15.16 11.69 13.32
C TYR A 472 15.14 10.43 14.17
N PHE A 473 16.26 9.71 14.20
CA PHE A 473 16.43 8.52 15.00
C PHE A 473 17.02 8.84 16.37
N THR A 474 16.48 8.21 17.39
CA THR A 474 17.08 8.14 18.72
C THR A 474 16.95 6.70 19.23
N GLY A 475 18.04 6.06 19.60
CA GLY A 475 18.04 4.68 20.06
C GLY A 475 19.20 4.34 20.96
N GLU A 476 19.09 3.18 21.59
CA GLU A 476 20.09 2.61 22.49
C GLU A 476 20.80 1.44 21.82
N ILE A 477 22.09 1.28 22.12
CA ILE A 477 22.90 0.14 21.73
C ILE A 477 23.22 -0.66 22.99
N ASP A 478 22.77 -1.91 22.99
CA ASP A 478 23.08 -2.89 24.03
C ASP A 478 23.74 -4.12 23.39
N GLY A 479 25.04 -4.23 23.55
CA GLY A 479 25.86 -5.28 22.94
C GLY A 479 25.75 -5.27 21.42
N ASN A 480 25.10 -6.30 20.83
CA ASN A 480 24.89 -6.44 19.41
C ASN A 480 23.47 -6.03 18.95
N LYS A 481 22.69 -5.42 19.82
CA LYS A 481 21.33 -4.95 19.54
C LYS A 481 21.27 -3.43 19.52
N ILE A 482 20.61 -2.87 18.52
CA ILE A 482 20.20 -1.47 18.47
C ILE A 482 18.66 -1.42 18.53
N SER A 483 18.12 -0.53 19.33
CA SER A 483 16.66 -0.37 19.47
C SER A 483 16.35 1.10 19.70
N GLY A 484 15.39 1.65 18.95
CA GLY A 484 15.10 3.07 19.05
C GLY A 484 13.85 3.50 18.33
N THR A 485 13.71 4.81 18.22
CA THR A 485 12.55 5.46 17.61
C THR A 485 13.00 6.38 16.48
N VAL A 486 12.36 6.27 15.32
CA VAL A 486 12.42 7.29 14.26
C VAL A 486 11.23 8.21 14.40
N THR A 487 11.46 9.51 14.43
CA THR A 487 10.43 10.54 14.39
C THR A 487 10.43 11.18 13.00
N CYS A 488 9.31 11.09 12.27
CA CYS A 488 9.16 11.62 10.93
C CYS A 488 7.79 12.28 10.81
N ASN A 489 7.73 13.53 10.37
CA ASN A 489 6.48 14.31 10.24
C ASN A 489 5.56 14.25 11.48
N GLY A 490 6.15 14.30 12.68
CA GLY A 490 5.41 14.22 13.94
C GLY A 490 4.96 12.80 14.34
N ASN A 491 5.19 11.79 13.51
CA ASN A 491 4.93 10.39 13.85
C ASN A 491 6.20 9.73 14.39
N LYS A 492 6.03 8.79 15.31
CA LYS A 492 7.14 8.07 15.96
C LYS A 492 7.02 6.58 15.64
N PHE A 493 8.13 5.97 15.23
CA PHE A 493 8.21 4.56 14.83
C PHE A 493 9.30 3.86 15.62
N HIS A 494 8.98 2.71 16.17
CA HIS A 494 9.99 1.88 16.79
C HIS A 494 10.75 1.10 15.69
N VAL A 495 12.07 1.12 15.77
CA VAL A 495 12.96 0.33 14.92
C VAL A 495 13.98 -0.39 15.76
N GLU A 496 14.30 -1.61 15.38
CA GLU A 496 15.34 -2.40 16.04
C GLU A 496 16.23 -3.09 15.02
N GLY A 497 17.43 -3.42 15.42
CA GLY A 497 18.38 -4.11 14.57
C GLY A 497 19.42 -4.87 15.36
N HIS A 498 20.20 -5.66 14.63
CA HIS A 498 21.30 -6.43 15.19
C HIS A 498 22.58 -6.15 14.42
N HIS A 499 23.68 -6.01 15.16
CA HIS A 499 25.00 -5.89 14.59
C HIS A 499 25.31 -7.15 13.80
N ARG A 500 25.68 -6.98 12.52
CA ARG A 500 26.21 -8.09 11.72
C ARG A 500 27.64 -8.33 12.17
N PRO A 501 27.99 -9.49 12.73
CA PRO A 501 29.39 -9.79 13.00
C PRO A 501 30.15 -9.65 11.69
N LYS A 502 31.29 -8.96 11.72
CA LYS A 502 32.26 -9.07 10.64
C LYS A 502 32.46 -10.57 10.47
N THR A 503 32.07 -11.13 9.34
CA THR A 503 32.51 -12.46 8.97
C THR A 503 34.02 -12.36 9.03
N ASN A 504 34.61 -12.99 10.05
CA ASN A 504 36.06 -13.13 10.15
C ASN A 504 36.45 -13.65 8.78
N GLY A 505 37.20 -12.83 8.04
CA GLY A 505 37.56 -13.16 6.68
C GLY A 505 38.13 -14.58 6.68
N ASN A 506 37.37 -15.50 6.11
CA ASN A 506 37.96 -16.73 5.68
C ASN A 506 39.17 -16.29 4.85
N THR A 507 40.33 -16.70 5.31
CA THR A 507 41.59 -16.52 4.61
C THR A 507 41.35 -16.61 3.12
N VAL A 508 41.58 -15.49 2.44
CA VAL A 508 41.59 -15.42 0.97
C VAL A 508 42.32 -16.65 0.47
N PRO A 509 41.74 -17.54 -0.35
CA PRO A 509 42.51 -18.61 -0.95
C PRO A 509 43.68 -17.97 -1.65
N ALA A 510 44.86 -18.51 -1.46
CA ALA A 510 46.16 -17.96 -1.94
C ALA A 510 46.28 -17.81 -3.48
N GLU A 511 45.19 -18.02 -4.22
CA GLU A 511 45.13 -17.94 -5.69
C GLU A 511 44.47 -16.68 -6.24
N ALA A 512 44.00 -15.75 -5.39
CA ALA A 512 43.36 -14.47 -5.84
C ALA A 512 44.42 -13.36 -6.10
N ASN A 513 45.56 -13.69 -6.70
CA ASN A 513 46.55 -12.71 -7.17
C ASN A 513 46.23 -12.26 -8.61
N GLY A 514 45.02 -11.78 -8.87
CA GLY A 514 44.60 -11.31 -10.19
C GLY A 514 43.61 -10.14 -10.11
N VAL A 515 43.14 -9.71 -11.26
CA VAL A 515 42.15 -8.61 -11.43
C VAL A 515 40.92 -8.80 -10.54
N GLY A 516 40.59 -10.03 -10.14
CA GLY A 516 39.49 -10.34 -9.21
C GLY A 516 39.64 -9.73 -7.83
N SER A 517 40.85 -9.57 -7.32
CA SER A 517 41.11 -8.96 -6.01
C SER A 517 40.70 -7.46 -5.97
N GLN A 518 40.77 -6.78 -7.11
CA GLN A 518 40.39 -5.37 -7.22
C GLN A 518 38.90 -5.16 -7.10
N LEU A 519 38.07 -6.14 -7.51
CA LEU A 519 36.64 -6.08 -7.45
C LEU A 519 36.08 -6.34 -6.02
N ILE A 520 36.80 -7.13 -5.22
CA ILE A 520 36.36 -7.49 -3.85
C ILE A 520 36.31 -6.25 -2.96
N GLY A 521 35.23 -6.08 -2.21
CA GLY A 521 35.04 -4.95 -1.27
C GLY A 521 33.72 -4.24 -1.45
N ASN A 522 33.65 -3.03 -0.95
CA ASN A 522 32.46 -2.20 -1.05
C ASN A 522 32.60 -1.18 -2.19
N TRP A 523 31.51 -0.97 -2.89
CA TRP A 523 31.39 -0.03 -4.00
C TRP A 523 30.15 0.82 -3.79
N ILE A 524 30.24 2.11 -4.14
CA ILE A 524 29.07 2.98 -4.25
C ILE A 524 28.74 3.12 -5.73
N LEU A 525 27.65 2.50 -6.14
CA LEU A 525 27.12 2.62 -7.50
C LEU A 525 26.14 3.81 -7.58
N ASN A 526 26.23 4.55 -8.67
CA ASN A 526 25.41 5.70 -8.99
C ASN A 526 24.70 5.43 -10.32
N SER A 527 23.38 5.28 -10.29
CA SER A 527 22.58 4.99 -11.48
C SER A 527 21.89 6.25 -11.98
N LYS A 528 22.04 6.55 -13.26
CA LYS A 528 21.42 7.74 -13.87
C LYS A 528 20.00 7.42 -14.29
N VAL A 529 19.03 7.74 -13.44
CA VAL A 529 17.60 7.49 -13.69
C VAL A 529 16.87 8.78 -14.07
N LYS A 530 15.73 8.66 -14.74
CA LYS A 530 14.92 9.79 -15.19
C LYS A 530 14.58 10.82 -14.09
N TRP A 531 14.54 10.39 -12.84
CA TRP A 531 14.11 11.18 -11.68
C TRP A 531 15.21 11.38 -10.64
N GLY A 532 16.49 11.32 -11.04
CA GLY A 532 17.62 11.54 -10.14
C GLY A 532 18.79 10.58 -10.41
N SER A 533 19.71 10.52 -9.47
CA SER A 533 20.85 9.62 -9.53
C SER A 533 21.01 8.92 -8.18
N PRO A 534 20.16 7.92 -7.88
CA PRO A 534 20.24 7.21 -6.61
C PRO A 534 21.56 6.48 -6.49
N LYS A 535 22.18 6.62 -5.32
CA LYS A 535 23.35 5.86 -4.92
C LYS A 535 22.93 4.54 -4.29
N GLN A 536 23.68 3.48 -4.54
CA GLN A 536 23.48 2.19 -3.89
C GLN A 536 24.79 1.50 -3.60
N ARG A 537 24.84 0.77 -2.49
CA ARG A 537 26.04 -0.01 -2.12
C ARG A 537 26.03 -1.37 -2.82
N LEU A 538 27.12 -1.68 -3.52
CA LEU A 538 27.46 -3.04 -3.96
C LEU A 538 28.57 -3.56 -3.06
N LYS A 539 28.35 -4.69 -2.39
CA LYS A 539 29.39 -5.42 -1.66
C LYS A 539 29.73 -6.67 -2.45
N VAL A 540 31.01 -6.87 -2.75
CA VAL A 540 31.52 -8.06 -3.43
C VAL A 540 32.36 -8.88 -2.44
N ASN A 541 31.98 -10.14 -2.27
CA ASN A 541 32.68 -11.08 -1.41
C ASN A 541 33.81 -11.83 -2.18
N PRO A 542 34.81 -12.43 -1.48
CA PRO A 542 35.88 -13.19 -2.13
C PRO A 542 35.40 -14.37 -2.96
N ASP A 543 34.26 -14.96 -2.65
CA ASP A 543 33.62 -16.06 -3.38
C ASP A 543 32.78 -15.60 -4.57
N MET A 544 32.87 -14.33 -4.96
CA MET A 544 32.10 -13.69 -6.04
C MET A 544 30.59 -13.74 -5.84
N THR A 545 30.13 -13.87 -4.61
CA THR A 545 28.79 -13.49 -4.18
C THR A 545 28.81 -12.05 -3.72
N GLY A 546 27.63 -11.47 -3.44
CA GLY A 546 27.58 -10.09 -2.96
C GLY A 546 26.24 -9.64 -2.46
N MET A 547 26.15 -8.33 -2.22
CA MET A 547 24.93 -7.64 -1.87
C MET A 547 24.80 -6.36 -2.69
N TYR A 548 23.64 -6.11 -3.27
CA TYR A 548 23.27 -4.81 -3.82
C TYR A 548 22.21 -4.19 -2.94
N GLY A 549 22.58 -3.15 -2.20
CA GLY A 549 21.77 -2.68 -1.09
C GLY A 549 21.53 -3.76 -0.06
N VAL A 550 20.29 -4.15 0.12
CA VAL A 550 19.85 -5.26 1.00
C VAL A 550 19.61 -6.57 0.23
N THR A 551 19.75 -6.58 -1.10
CA THR A 551 19.44 -7.73 -1.96
C THR A 551 20.68 -8.60 -2.21
N PRO A 552 20.65 -9.91 -1.90
CA PRO A 552 21.76 -10.80 -2.16
C PRO A 552 22.01 -11.01 -3.67
N ILE A 553 23.29 -11.09 -4.04
CA ILE A 553 23.75 -11.48 -5.38
C ILE A 553 24.44 -12.83 -5.26
N LYS A 554 23.97 -13.82 -6.03
CA LYS A 554 24.52 -15.19 -5.97
C LYS A 554 25.80 -15.36 -6.78
N ASN A 555 25.91 -14.69 -7.93
CA ASN A 555 27.04 -14.79 -8.84
C ASN A 555 27.39 -13.41 -9.39
N ILE A 556 28.64 -13.03 -9.21
CA ILE A 556 29.26 -11.88 -9.86
C ILE A 556 30.34 -12.45 -10.77
N THR A 557 30.31 -12.11 -12.05
CA THR A 557 31.33 -12.60 -13.00
C THR A 557 32.29 -11.48 -13.35
N LEU A 558 33.55 -11.85 -13.52
CA LEU A 558 34.63 -10.97 -14.01
C LEU A 558 35.39 -11.69 -15.14
N GLU A 559 35.24 -11.18 -16.36
CA GLU A 559 35.93 -11.68 -17.55
C GLU A 559 36.82 -10.57 -18.12
N GLY A 560 38.11 -10.66 -17.85
CA GLY A 560 39.04 -9.57 -18.11
C GLY A 560 38.70 -8.36 -17.24
N ASP A 561 38.30 -7.25 -17.85
CA ASP A 561 37.83 -6.05 -17.17
C ASP A 561 36.27 -5.92 -17.11
N LYS A 562 35.56 -6.91 -17.66
CA LYS A 562 34.09 -6.90 -17.69
C LYS A 562 33.51 -7.56 -16.45
N VAL A 563 32.72 -6.79 -15.72
CA VAL A 563 31.96 -7.22 -14.53
C VAL A 563 30.51 -7.36 -14.90
N SER A 564 29.91 -8.51 -14.63
CA SER A 564 28.46 -8.64 -14.76
C SER A 564 27.84 -9.34 -13.55
N PHE A 565 26.64 -8.91 -13.19
CA PHE A 565 25.86 -9.52 -12.12
C PHE A 565 24.38 -9.22 -12.29
N LYS A 566 23.57 -10.02 -11.61
CA LYS A 566 22.12 -9.95 -11.65
C LYS A 566 21.56 -9.77 -10.24
N VAL A 567 20.79 -8.70 -10.06
CA VAL A 567 20.04 -8.44 -8.84
C VAL A 567 18.62 -8.91 -9.09
N SER A 568 18.21 -9.98 -8.40
CA SER A 568 16.85 -10.49 -8.52
C SER A 568 15.97 -9.85 -7.46
N SER A 569 15.18 -8.86 -7.86
CA SER A 569 14.09 -8.33 -7.07
C SER A 569 12.79 -8.63 -7.81
N GLY A 570 12.18 -9.81 -7.53
CA GLY A 570 10.94 -10.22 -8.18
C GLY A 570 11.08 -10.74 -9.62
N LYS A 571 10.01 -10.63 -10.41
CA LYS A 571 9.88 -11.17 -11.78
C LYS A 571 10.84 -10.53 -12.80
N TYR A 572 11.31 -9.32 -12.53
CA TYR A 572 12.11 -8.52 -13.46
C TYR A 572 13.47 -8.21 -12.84
N PRO A 573 14.51 -9.03 -13.10
CA PRO A 573 15.83 -8.78 -12.57
C PRO A 573 16.47 -7.54 -13.20
N ILE A 574 17.31 -6.86 -12.41
CA ILE A 574 18.20 -5.84 -12.90
C ILE A 574 19.52 -6.53 -13.27
N VAL A 575 19.96 -6.36 -14.50
CA VAL A 575 21.25 -6.89 -14.98
C VAL A 575 22.24 -5.74 -15.07
N PHE A 576 23.39 -5.90 -14.45
CA PHE A 576 24.50 -4.97 -14.50
C PHE A 576 25.59 -5.50 -15.43
N GLU A 577 26.05 -4.67 -16.37
CA GLU A 577 27.18 -4.93 -17.25
C GLU A 577 28.12 -3.73 -17.16
N CYS A 578 29.22 -3.90 -16.44
CA CYS A 578 30.15 -2.83 -16.13
C CYS A 578 31.58 -3.19 -16.58
N LYS A 579 32.41 -2.16 -16.73
CA LYS A 579 33.85 -2.27 -16.91
C LYS A 579 34.56 -1.83 -15.62
N LEU A 580 35.49 -2.65 -15.16
CA LEU A 580 36.33 -2.35 -14.01
C LEU A 580 37.63 -1.66 -14.49
N ASP A 581 37.92 -0.50 -13.94
CA ASP A 581 39.17 0.23 -14.15
C ASP A 581 39.73 0.72 -12.80
N GLY A 582 40.60 -0.08 -12.22
CA GLY A 582 41.13 0.18 -10.87
C GLY A 582 40.03 0.24 -9.81
N SER A 583 39.78 1.43 -9.25
CA SER A 583 38.75 1.68 -8.25
C SER A 583 37.44 2.19 -8.84
N LYS A 584 37.25 2.11 -10.16
CA LYS A 584 36.06 2.59 -10.85
C LYS A 584 35.32 1.48 -11.59
N LEU A 585 33.99 1.54 -11.56
CA LEU A 585 33.09 0.76 -12.40
C LEU A 585 32.31 1.72 -13.29
N THR A 586 32.22 1.41 -14.57
CA THR A 586 31.41 2.17 -15.54
C THR A 586 30.65 1.21 -16.43
N GLY A 587 29.38 1.46 -16.69
CA GLY A 587 28.60 0.56 -17.53
C GLY A 587 27.10 0.88 -17.51
N GLU A 588 26.31 -0.15 -17.58
CA GLU A 588 24.87 -0.06 -17.71
C GLU A 588 24.15 -0.99 -16.74
N GLN A 589 23.01 -0.56 -16.25
CA GLN A 589 22.00 -1.44 -15.67
C GLN A 589 20.82 -1.57 -16.61
N LYS A 590 20.36 -2.80 -16.83
CA LYS A 590 19.27 -3.14 -17.71
C LYS A 590 18.12 -3.71 -16.91
N THR A 591 16.94 -3.14 -17.09
CA THR A 591 15.68 -3.68 -16.59
C THR A 591 14.85 -4.16 -17.79
N SER A 592 13.71 -4.79 -17.55
CA SER A 592 12.75 -5.12 -18.63
C SER A 592 12.19 -3.89 -19.35
N ARG A 593 12.38 -2.69 -18.79
CA ARG A 593 11.75 -1.44 -19.26
C ARG A 593 12.74 -0.39 -19.75
N ASP A 594 13.98 -0.42 -19.29
CA ASP A 594 14.93 0.66 -19.55
C ASP A 594 16.37 0.20 -19.36
N THR A 595 17.30 0.91 -20.04
CA THR A 595 18.75 0.78 -19.87
C THR A 595 19.29 2.10 -19.36
N GLN A 596 20.08 2.08 -18.30
CA GLN A 596 20.56 3.26 -17.59
C GLN A 596 22.06 3.19 -17.38
N GLU A 597 22.73 4.34 -17.51
CA GLU A 597 24.16 4.45 -17.20
C GLU A 597 24.41 4.24 -15.70
N VAL A 598 25.47 3.50 -15.39
CA VAL A 598 25.94 3.26 -14.03
C VAL A 598 27.42 3.62 -13.92
N THR A 599 27.73 4.35 -12.87
CA THR A 599 29.11 4.57 -12.44
C THR A 599 29.28 4.09 -11.03
N GLY A 600 30.45 3.55 -10.69
CA GLY A 600 30.76 3.06 -9.35
C GLY A 600 32.15 3.48 -8.92
N GLU A 601 32.29 3.78 -7.64
CA GLU A 601 33.56 4.04 -7.00
C GLU A 601 33.75 3.10 -5.82
N LYS A 602 34.95 2.58 -5.66
CA LYS A 602 35.29 1.70 -4.54
C LYS A 602 35.24 2.54 -3.27
N ALA A 603 34.45 2.06 -2.30
CA ALA A 603 34.40 2.65 -0.96
C ALA A 603 35.47 1.95 -0.10
N ASP A 604 36.33 2.73 0.54
CA ASP A 604 37.38 2.22 1.44
C ASP A 604 36.83 1.54 2.70
#